data_219da1b42e17ef96b22de350b522c61a
#
_entry.id   219da1b42e17ef96b22de350b522c61a
#
_cell.length_a   1.000
_cell.length_b   1.000
_cell.length_c   1.000
_cell.angle_alpha   90.00
_cell.angle_beta   90.00
_cell.angle_gamma   90.00
#
_symmetry.space_group_name_H-M   'P 1'
#
loop_
_entity.id
_entity.type
_entity.pdbx_description
1 polymer ?
#
loop_
_entity_poly.entity_id
_entity_poly.type
_entity_poly.pdbx_seq_one_letter_code
_entity_poly.pdbx_strand_id
1 'polypeptide(L)'
;MSETYGQRGLVNKVFIQDLSQGMLAPLLERVKADTSLDLEIRKDYLNIYYRGGNLLKVSQGSKSGGYSASFETKYEPALKDKLPGKGILSKADAGKWLALFPEMKNAMDLWFGKHRKAERASQQMVVYENNVAPWAGGNDYFIIDIEYDNHIGARFDLVALRWDSKAAVRKLSNKYRPSLAVIEMKTGDGALNGTAGLDEHYQQWEKFFNKEKQVDSFKQEMLNVFKQKHKFGLIPALAKNTNVDKIDGVAPTIEVIFLLANHDPASRKLKNAVDVIAKKQNSGSQKFKISFATATFMGFGLYSQNILSLEEFKAQLDRLDK
;
A
#
# COMPACT_ATOMS: atom_id res chain seq x y z
N MET A 1 -20.83 16.70 16.24
CA MET A 1 -19.55 16.82 15.51
C MET A 1 -19.40 15.53 14.73
N SER A 2 -19.39 15.57 13.40
CA SER A 2 -19.14 14.40 12.57
C SER A 2 -17.67 14.01 12.79
N GLU A 3 -17.43 12.85 13.37
CA GLU A 3 -16.10 12.26 13.41
C GLU A 3 -15.62 12.10 11.97
N THR A 4 -14.75 12.99 11.50
CA THR A 4 -14.07 12.85 10.21
C THR A 4 -12.99 11.80 10.38
N TYR A 5 -13.32 10.56 10.03
CA TYR A 5 -12.35 9.48 9.91
C TYR A 5 -11.29 9.85 8.87
N GLY A 6 -10.05 9.40 9.08
CA GLY A 6 -8.92 9.76 8.25
C GLY A 6 -9.24 9.65 6.76
N GLN A 7 -9.26 10.77 6.06
CA GLN A 7 -9.58 10.80 4.64
C GLN A 7 -8.28 10.76 3.84
N ARG A 8 -8.03 9.65 3.15
CA ARG A 8 -7.00 9.59 2.09
C ARG A 8 -7.58 10.19 0.81
N GLY A 9 -6.69 10.70 -0.03
CA GLY A 9 -7.07 11.28 -1.31
C GLY A 9 -6.83 12.78 -1.37
N LEU A 10 -6.61 13.28 -2.57
CA LEU A 10 -6.53 14.71 -2.85
C LEU A 10 -7.94 15.23 -3.10
N VAL A 11 -8.37 16.20 -2.32
CA VAL A 11 -9.67 16.87 -2.49
C VAL A 11 -9.50 18.17 -3.30
N ASN A 12 -8.36 18.83 -3.13
CA ASN A 12 -8.08 20.10 -3.82
C ASN A 12 -7.87 19.90 -5.32
N LYS A 13 -8.76 20.45 -6.14
CA LYS A 13 -8.70 20.36 -7.60
C LYS A 13 -7.44 20.98 -8.19
N VAL A 14 -6.92 22.05 -7.58
CA VAL A 14 -5.67 22.70 -8.01
C VAL A 14 -4.50 21.75 -7.77
N PHE A 15 -4.43 21.09 -6.62
CA PHE A 15 -3.40 20.10 -6.33
C PHE A 15 -3.43 18.95 -7.37
N ILE A 16 -4.62 18.42 -7.66
CA ILE A 16 -4.81 17.37 -8.67
C ILE A 16 -4.32 17.84 -10.05
N GLN A 17 -4.64 19.07 -10.43
CA GLN A 17 -4.22 19.65 -11.70
C GLN A 17 -2.71 19.88 -11.74
N ASP A 18 -2.12 20.43 -10.68
CA ASP A 18 -0.69 20.69 -10.58
C ASP A 18 0.14 19.41 -10.61
N LEU A 19 -0.35 18.34 -9.99
CA LEU A 19 0.29 17.03 -10.06
C LEU A 19 0.21 16.44 -11.48
N SER A 20 -0.91 16.62 -12.17
CA SER A 20 -1.11 16.03 -13.50
C SER A 20 -0.32 16.76 -14.60
N GLN A 21 -0.27 18.10 -14.58
CA GLN A 21 0.27 18.89 -15.68
C GLN A 21 0.85 20.25 -15.24
N GLY A 22 0.69 20.63 -13.97
CA GLY A 22 1.15 21.89 -13.42
C GLY A 22 2.56 21.80 -12.82
N MET A 23 2.79 22.52 -11.70
CA MET A 23 4.13 22.67 -11.11
C MET A 23 4.69 21.40 -10.48
N LEU A 24 3.84 20.44 -10.10
CA LEU A 24 4.26 19.15 -9.54
C LEU A 24 4.39 18.04 -10.61
N ALA A 25 4.00 18.26 -11.84
CA ALA A 25 4.06 17.27 -12.91
C ALA A 25 5.46 16.65 -13.08
N PRO A 26 6.59 17.38 -12.95
CA PRO A 26 7.91 16.78 -13.03
C PRO A 26 8.15 15.68 -11.97
N LEU A 27 7.58 15.83 -10.77
CA LEU A 27 7.67 14.80 -9.71
C LEU A 27 6.92 13.54 -10.11
N LEU A 28 5.70 13.68 -10.64
CA LEU A 28 4.89 12.55 -11.11
C LEU A 28 5.56 11.80 -12.25
N GLU A 29 6.08 12.53 -13.24
CA GLU A 29 6.79 11.94 -14.38
C GLU A 29 8.07 11.21 -13.93
N ARG A 30 8.79 11.76 -12.95
CA ARG A 30 9.95 11.06 -12.38
C ARG A 30 9.57 9.76 -11.71
N VAL A 31 8.49 9.73 -10.91
CA VAL A 31 8.02 8.50 -10.27
C VAL A 31 7.63 7.46 -11.31
N LYS A 32 6.94 7.85 -12.37
CA LYS A 32 6.54 6.94 -13.46
C LYS A 32 7.74 6.38 -14.24
N ALA A 33 8.82 7.15 -14.36
CA ALA A 33 10.03 6.76 -15.07
C ALA A 33 11.05 5.97 -14.22
N ASP A 34 10.90 5.96 -12.90
CA ASP A 34 11.85 5.37 -11.95
C ASP A 34 11.15 4.30 -11.09
N THR A 35 11.25 3.05 -11.50
CA THR A 35 10.58 1.91 -10.87
C THR A 35 11.01 1.64 -9.42
N SER A 36 12.06 2.30 -8.93
CA SER A 36 12.45 2.24 -7.52
C SER A 36 11.67 3.21 -6.63
N LEU A 37 10.83 4.07 -7.24
CA LEU A 37 9.99 5.03 -6.53
C LEU A 37 8.54 4.59 -6.52
N ASP A 38 7.84 4.99 -5.46
CA ASP A 38 6.41 4.83 -5.36
C ASP A 38 5.78 6.11 -4.81
N LEU A 39 4.63 6.54 -5.38
CA LEU A 39 3.93 7.74 -4.95
C LEU A 39 2.63 7.35 -4.23
N GLU A 40 2.56 7.73 -2.97
CA GLU A 40 1.39 7.48 -2.14
C GLU A 40 0.60 8.76 -1.86
N ILE A 41 -0.70 8.66 -2.10
CA ILE A 41 -1.65 9.75 -1.88
C ILE A 41 -2.13 9.69 -0.43
N ARG A 42 -1.92 10.78 0.30
CA ARG A 42 -2.35 10.95 1.69
C ARG A 42 -3.48 11.98 1.76
N LYS A 43 -3.91 12.37 2.96
CA LYS A 43 -4.87 13.45 3.12
C LYS A 43 -4.19 14.78 2.77
N ASP A 44 -4.52 15.30 1.58
CA ASP A 44 -4.02 16.59 1.07
C ASP A 44 -2.49 16.73 1.05
N TYR A 45 -1.78 15.62 0.98
CA TYR A 45 -0.33 15.59 0.72
C TYR A 45 0.07 14.30 0.01
N LEU A 46 1.29 14.28 -0.50
CA LEU A 46 1.90 13.14 -1.19
C LEU A 46 3.17 12.72 -0.47
N ASN A 47 3.44 11.42 -0.48
CA ASN A 47 4.75 10.87 -0.14
C ASN A 47 5.32 10.14 -1.36
N ILE A 48 6.57 10.41 -1.69
CA ILE A 48 7.34 9.61 -2.63
C ILE A 48 8.25 8.71 -1.80
N TYR A 49 8.09 7.41 -1.98
CA TYR A 49 8.83 6.40 -1.22
C TYR A 49 9.99 5.84 -2.04
N TYR A 50 11.05 5.50 -1.33
CA TYR A 50 12.20 4.75 -1.82
C TYR A 50 12.57 3.68 -0.80
N ARG A 51 12.60 2.40 -1.20
CA ARG A 51 12.85 1.24 -0.32
C ARG A 51 12.00 1.26 0.96
N GLY A 52 10.76 1.68 0.84
CA GLY A 52 9.81 1.80 1.95
C GLY A 52 10.06 2.98 2.91
N GLY A 53 11.03 3.83 2.63
CA GLY A 53 11.25 5.09 3.35
C GLY A 53 10.71 6.30 2.58
N ASN A 54 10.26 7.33 3.30
CA ASN A 54 9.77 8.55 2.68
C ASN A 54 10.94 9.40 2.15
N LEU A 55 11.12 9.40 0.82
CA LEU A 55 12.12 10.19 0.12
C LEU A 55 11.71 11.67 0.04
N LEU A 56 10.45 11.95 -0.29
CA LEU A 56 9.96 13.31 -0.40
C LEU A 56 8.49 13.37 0.04
N LYS A 57 8.20 14.25 0.98
CA LYS A 57 6.83 14.65 1.33
C LYS A 57 6.50 15.97 0.63
N VAL A 58 5.35 16.04 -0.03
CA VAL A 58 4.83 17.26 -0.66
C VAL A 58 3.44 17.53 -0.13
N SER A 59 3.23 18.69 0.46
CA SER A 59 1.93 19.12 1.01
C SER A 59 1.58 20.52 0.53
N GLN A 60 0.29 20.87 0.57
CA GLN A 60 -0.14 22.22 0.23
C GLN A 60 0.48 23.24 1.18
N GLY A 61 1.04 24.32 0.63
CA GLY A 61 1.62 25.41 1.41
C GLY A 61 0.54 26.32 2.00
N SER A 62 0.79 26.86 3.18
CA SER A 62 -0.21 27.63 3.94
C SER A 62 -0.47 29.06 3.46
N LYS A 63 0.37 29.66 2.63
CA LYS A 63 0.31 31.12 2.38
C LYS A 63 0.57 31.63 0.96
N SER A 64 0.96 30.81 -0.01
CA SER A 64 1.46 31.33 -1.30
C SER A 64 0.95 30.63 -2.56
N GLY A 65 -0.10 29.85 -2.46
CA GLY A 65 -0.60 29.12 -3.63
C GLY A 65 0.32 27.99 -4.15
N GLY A 66 1.43 27.72 -3.46
CA GLY A 66 2.40 26.69 -3.80
C GLY A 66 2.35 25.50 -2.84
N TYR A 67 3.41 24.69 -2.88
CA TYR A 67 3.55 23.47 -2.08
C TYR A 67 4.77 23.53 -1.17
N SER A 68 4.72 22.83 -0.06
CA SER A 68 5.86 22.59 0.82
C SER A 68 6.43 21.21 0.55
N ALA A 69 7.74 21.12 0.39
CA ALA A 69 8.45 19.87 0.20
C ALA A 69 9.47 19.63 1.34
N SER A 70 9.64 18.38 1.74
CA SER A 70 10.59 18.02 2.81
C SER A 70 11.15 16.61 2.62
N PHE A 71 12.44 16.45 2.95
CA PHE A 71 13.15 15.19 3.10
C PHE A 71 13.44 14.94 4.58
N GLU A 72 13.38 13.69 5.02
CA GLU A 72 13.69 13.36 6.41
C GLU A 72 15.20 13.31 6.64
N THR A 73 15.73 14.35 7.27
CA THR A 73 17.16 14.50 7.56
C THR A 73 17.74 13.44 8.49
N LYS A 74 16.89 12.60 9.09
CA LYS A 74 17.37 11.42 9.85
C LYS A 74 18.18 10.44 8.98
N TYR A 75 17.98 10.44 7.66
CA TYR A 75 18.75 9.59 6.77
C TYR A 75 20.19 10.10 6.59
N GLU A 76 20.34 11.43 6.42
CA GLU A 76 21.66 12.04 6.31
C GLU A 76 21.57 13.52 6.73
N PRO A 77 21.96 13.86 7.96
CA PRO A 77 21.88 15.24 8.46
C PRO A 77 22.65 16.24 7.61
N ALA A 78 23.76 15.82 6.97
CA ALA A 78 24.58 16.71 6.13
C ALA A 78 23.85 17.17 4.86
N LEU A 79 22.80 16.50 4.44
CA LEU A 79 21.97 16.93 3.31
C LEU A 79 21.07 18.12 3.64
N LYS A 80 20.86 18.44 4.91
CA LYS A 80 19.95 19.52 5.30
C LYS A 80 20.33 20.85 4.68
N ASP A 81 21.62 21.18 4.61
CA ASP A 81 22.13 22.42 4.06
C ASP A 81 22.17 22.45 2.53
N LYS A 82 22.03 21.28 1.89
CA LYS A 82 21.96 21.13 0.43
C LYS A 82 20.53 21.12 -0.11
N LEU A 83 19.54 20.95 0.77
CA LEU A 83 18.14 20.85 0.35
C LEU A 83 17.68 22.20 -0.24
N PRO A 84 16.85 22.18 -1.32
CA PRO A 84 16.22 23.39 -1.82
C PRO A 84 15.35 24.04 -0.75
N GLY A 85 15.03 25.31 -0.92
CA GLY A 85 14.02 25.96 -0.08
C GLY A 85 12.72 25.13 -0.06
N LYS A 86 12.03 25.10 1.09
CA LYS A 86 10.87 24.23 1.32
C LYS A 86 9.70 24.45 0.35
N GLY A 87 9.67 25.56 -0.40
CA GLY A 87 8.59 25.90 -1.32
C GLY A 87 8.78 25.31 -2.72
N ILE A 88 7.71 24.82 -3.33
CA ILE A 88 7.61 24.53 -4.75
C ILE A 88 6.55 25.49 -5.31
N LEU A 89 7.00 26.49 -6.06
CA LEU A 89 6.16 27.52 -6.67
C LEU A 89 6.16 27.44 -8.20
N SER A 90 7.00 26.56 -8.75
CA SER A 90 7.17 26.39 -10.20
C SER A 90 7.67 24.97 -10.53
N LYS A 91 7.61 24.60 -11.80
CA LYS A 91 8.25 23.36 -12.31
C LYS A 91 9.76 23.37 -12.08
N ALA A 92 10.40 24.55 -12.12
CA ALA A 92 11.83 24.68 -11.86
C ALA A 92 12.19 24.33 -10.41
N ASP A 93 11.35 24.70 -9.44
CA ASP A 93 11.57 24.33 -8.04
C ASP A 93 11.40 22.82 -7.83
N ALA A 94 10.39 22.21 -8.46
CA ALA A 94 10.27 20.75 -8.47
C ALA A 94 11.52 20.09 -9.08
N GLY A 95 12.07 20.67 -10.16
CA GLY A 95 13.32 20.23 -10.77
C GLY A 95 14.53 20.27 -9.84
N LYS A 96 14.64 21.29 -8.98
CA LYS A 96 15.71 21.37 -7.97
C LYS A 96 15.64 20.18 -6.96
N TRP A 97 14.45 19.81 -6.53
CA TRP A 97 14.25 18.63 -5.68
C TRP A 97 14.64 17.34 -6.42
N LEU A 98 14.23 17.20 -7.68
CA LEU A 98 14.53 16.01 -8.48
C LEU A 98 16.03 15.85 -8.73
N ALA A 99 16.77 16.96 -8.89
CA ALA A 99 18.22 16.92 -9.06
C ALA A 99 18.95 16.29 -7.86
N LEU A 100 18.36 16.37 -6.66
CA LEU A 100 18.93 15.79 -5.45
C LEU A 100 18.52 14.34 -5.18
N PHE A 101 17.59 13.76 -5.94
CA PHE A 101 17.13 12.39 -5.71
C PHE A 101 18.26 11.36 -5.65
N PRO A 102 19.30 11.41 -6.50
CA PRO A 102 20.42 10.47 -6.39
C PRO A 102 21.15 10.56 -5.05
N GLU A 103 21.44 11.77 -4.55
CA GLU A 103 22.09 11.98 -3.25
C GLU A 103 21.18 11.54 -2.10
N MET A 104 19.89 11.88 -2.17
CA MET A 104 18.90 11.47 -1.17
C MET A 104 18.74 9.95 -1.12
N LYS A 105 18.68 9.27 -2.26
CA LYS A 105 18.64 7.79 -2.31
C LYS A 105 19.90 7.18 -1.72
N ASN A 106 21.08 7.68 -2.06
CA ASN A 106 22.35 7.22 -1.49
C ASN A 106 22.38 7.37 0.04
N ALA A 107 21.94 8.50 0.57
CA ALA A 107 21.84 8.73 2.01
C ALA A 107 20.89 7.72 2.68
N MET A 108 19.75 7.43 2.05
CA MET A 108 18.81 6.43 2.53
C MET A 108 19.40 5.02 2.48
N ASP A 109 20.14 4.65 1.44
CA ASP A 109 20.78 3.34 1.30
C ASP A 109 21.81 3.10 2.41
N LEU A 110 22.65 4.12 2.70
CA LEU A 110 23.61 4.06 3.79
C LEU A 110 22.91 3.93 5.16
N TRP A 111 21.81 4.63 5.34
CA TRP A 111 21.01 4.54 6.56
C TRP A 111 20.35 3.16 6.73
N PHE A 112 19.72 2.62 5.67
CA PHE A 112 19.10 1.30 5.67
C PHE A 112 20.12 0.16 5.85
N GLY A 113 21.36 0.34 5.41
CA GLY A 113 22.46 -0.61 5.69
C GLY A 113 22.68 -0.81 7.18
N LYS A 114 22.50 0.24 7.98
CA LYS A 114 22.62 0.22 9.44
C LYS A 114 21.29 -0.07 10.18
N HIS A 115 20.16 0.28 9.57
CA HIS A 115 18.82 0.24 10.18
C HIS A 115 17.87 -0.54 9.25
N ARG A 116 18.04 -1.85 9.23
CA ARG A 116 17.25 -2.72 8.33
C ARG A 116 15.74 -2.54 8.56
N LYS A 117 15.03 -2.24 7.50
CA LYS A 117 13.58 -2.12 7.43
C LYS A 117 13.06 -3.08 6.34
N ALA A 118 13.37 -4.37 6.48
CA ALA A 118 13.09 -5.38 5.46
C ALA A 118 11.61 -5.42 5.06
N GLU A 119 10.72 -5.34 6.03
CA GLU A 119 9.27 -5.38 5.80
C GLU A 119 8.80 -4.21 4.91
N ARG A 120 9.21 -2.98 5.22
CA ARG A 120 8.83 -1.81 4.41
C ARG A 120 9.40 -1.83 3.00
N ALA A 121 10.63 -2.31 2.84
CA ALA A 121 11.21 -2.50 1.51
C ALA A 121 10.42 -3.54 0.72
N SER A 122 9.99 -4.63 1.37
CA SER A 122 9.16 -5.66 0.76
C SER A 122 7.77 -5.16 0.42
N GLN A 123 7.15 -4.31 1.23
CA GLN A 123 5.86 -3.66 0.90
C GLN A 123 5.96 -2.89 -0.43
N GLN A 124 7.03 -2.12 -0.65
CA GLN A 124 7.23 -1.41 -1.91
C GLN A 124 7.48 -2.36 -3.09
N MET A 125 8.13 -3.51 -2.87
CA MET A 125 8.26 -4.55 -3.90
C MET A 125 6.89 -5.13 -4.28
N VAL A 126 5.99 -5.34 -3.31
CA VAL A 126 4.61 -5.77 -3.58
C VAL A 126 3.89 -4.75 -4.45
N VAL A 127 4.06 -3.44 -4.19
CA VAL A 127 3.50 -2.38 -5.07
C VAL A 127 4.04 -2.51 -6.49
N TYR A 128 5.36 -2.60 -6.64
CA TYR A 128 5.98 -2.72 -7.96
C TYR A 128 5.45 -3.93 -8.73
N GLU A 129 5.47 -5.11 -8.11
CA GLU A 129 5.06 -6.37 -8.75
C GLU A 129 3.58 -6.39 -9.16
N ASN A 130 2.72 -5.67 -8.44
CA ASN A 130 1.28 -5.71 -8.70
C ASN A 130 0.75 -4.51 -9.50
N ASN A 131 1.47 -3.38 -9.50
CA ASN A 131 1.01 -2.16 -10.17
C ASN A 131 1.84 -1.79 -11.40
N VAL A 132 3.14 -2.07 -11.40
CA VAL A 132 4.11 -1.43 -12.32
C VAL A 132 4.83 -2.44 -13.22
N ALA A 133 5.19 -3.60 -12.72
CA ALA A 133 5.95 -4.61 -13.47
C ALA A 133 5.29 -4.94 -14.83
N PRO A 134 6.06 -5.25 -15.88
CA PRO A 134 5.49 -5.54 -17.21
C PRO A 134 4.46 -6.66 -17.22
N TRP A 135 4.56 -7.60 -16.30
CA TRP A 135 3.63 -8.73 -16.13
C TRP A 135 2.46 -8.44 -15.19
N ALA A 136 2.47 -7.31 -14.48
CA ALA A 136 1.46 -6.97 -13.48
C ALA A 136 0.02 -6.92 -14.01
N GLY A 137 -0.15 -6.74 -15.31
CA GLY A 137 -1.47 -6.82 -15.96
C GLY A 137 -2.20 -8.16 -15.80
N GLY A 138 -1.47 -9.25 -15.52
CA GLY A 138 -2.00 -10.56 -15.19
C GLY A 138 -2.38 -10.77 -13.73
N ASN A 139 -2.02 -9.84 -12.84
CA ASN A 139 -2.32 -9.96 -11.41
C ASN A 139 -3.80 -9.63 -11.12
N ASP A 140 -4.32 -10.20 -10.06
CA ASP A 140 -5.70 -9.97 -9.62
C ASP A 140 -5.82 -8.83 -8.61
N TYR A 141 -4.72 -8.38 -8.00
CA TYR A 141 -4.70 -7.35 -6.97
C TYR A 141 -3.88 -6.15 -7.41
N PHE A 142 -4.40 -4.95 -7.13
CA PHE A 142 -3.72 -3.68 -7.36
C PHE A 142 -3.57 -2.94 -6.03
N ILE A 143 -2.36 -2.58 -5.68
CA ILE A 143 -2.09 -1.92 -4.39
C ILE A 143 -2.52 -0.46 -4.45
N ILE A 144 -3.39 -0.09 -3.52
CA ILE A 144 -3.98 1.25 -3.42
C ILE A 144 -3.16 2.12 -2.47
N ASP A 145 -2.76 1.58 -1.31
CA ASP A 145 -2.06 2.30 -0.26
C ASP A 145 -1.06 1.40 0.47
N ILE A 146 0.00 1.98 0.96
CA ILE A 146 0.96 1.37 1.88
C ILE A 146 0.94 2.12 3.20
N GLU A 147 1.16 1.41 4.33
CA GLU A 147 1.18 2.03 5.65
C GLU A 147 -0.11 2.85 5.92
N TYR A 148 -1.27 2.25 5.65
CA TYR A 148 -2.53 2.89 5.98
C TYR A 148 -2.67 3.06 7.49
N ASP A 149 -3.01 4.26 7.93
CA ASP A 149 -3.32 4.56 9.33
C ASP A 149 -4.49 5.55 9.37
N ASN A 150 -5.57 5.17 10.03
CA ASN A 150 -6.73 6.05 10.21
C ASN A 150 -6.65 6.89 11.49
N HIS A 151 -5.54 6.80 12.23
CA HIS A 151 -5.27 7.50 13.50
C HIS A 151 -6.24 7.19 14.66
N ILE A 152 -7.14 6.23 14.48
CA ILE A 152 -8.14 5.79 15.48
C ILE A 152 -8.11 4.28 15.71
N GLY A 153 -7.01 3.63 15.36
CA GLY A 153 -6.70 2.25 15.71
C GLY A 153 -6.74 1.23 14.57
N ALA A 154 -7.00 1.64 13.30
CA ALA A 154 -6.81 0.75 12.16
C ALA A 154 -5.51 1.08 11.44
N ARG A 155 -4.63 0.08 11.35
CA ARG A 155 -3.38 0.13 10.60
C ARG A 155 -3.31 -1.11 9.72
N PHE A 156 -2.90 -0.91 8.47
CA PHE A 156 -2.70 -1.97 7.50
C PHE A 156 -1.40 -1.69 6.74
N ASP A 157 -0.59 -2.70 6.57
CA ASP A 157 0.65 -2.58 5.80
C ASP A 157 0.38 -2.23 4.35
N LEU A 158 -0.61 -2.92 3.74
CA LEU A 158 -1.04 -2.68 2.37
C LEU A 158 -2.57 -2.72 2.29
N VAL A 159 -3.11 -1.88 1.41
CA VAL A 159 -4.51 -1.98 0.97
C VAL A 159 -4.52 -2.21 -0.52
N ALA A 160 -5.29 -3.19 -0.98
CA ALA A 160 -5.39 -3.56 -2.38
C ALA A 160 -6.84 -3.57 -2.87
N LEU A 161 -7.02 -3.39 -4.17
CA LEU A 161 -8.24 -3.70 -4.89
C LEU A 161 -8.07 -5.04 -5.59
N ARG A 162 -8.88 -6.03 -5.24
CA ARG A 162 -8.98 -7.27 -6.00
C ARG A 162 -9.91 -7.06 -7.19
N TRP A 163 -9.36 -7.19 -8.35
CA TRP A 163 -10.07 -7.12 -9.63
C TRP A 163 -9.52 -8.18 -10.56
N ASP A 164 -10.21 -9.30 -10.63
CA ASP A 164 -9.77 -10.49 -11.36
C ASP A 164 -9.24 -10.14 -12.76
N SER A 165 -8.12 -10.74 -13.13
CA SER A 165 -7.39 -10.45 -14.38
C SER A 165 -8.12 -10.86 -15.66
N LYS A 166 -9.20 -11.64 -15.52
CA LYS A 166 -10.02 -12.09 -16.65
C LYS A 166 -10.60 -10.92 -17.45
N ALA A 167 -10.32 -10.86 -18.74
CA ALA A 167 -10.74 -9.76 -19.62
C ALA A 167 -12.26 -9.51 -19.58
N ALA A 168 -13.07 -10.55 -19.47
CA ALA A 168 -14.53 -10.44 -19.34
C ALA A 168 -14.94 -9.68 -18.07
N VAL A 169 -14.27 -9.93 -16.95
CA VAL A 169 -14.54 -9.27 -15.66
C VAL A 169 -14.14 -7.79 -15.73
N ARG A 170 -12.96 -7.49 -16.26
CA ARG A 170 -12.47 -6.10 -16.39
C ARG A 170 -13.25 -5.25 -17.38
N LYS A 171 -13.91 -5.85 -18.37
CA LYS A 171 -14.80 -5.16 -19.31
C LYS A 171 -16.19 -4.84 -18.72
N LEU A 172 -16.62 -5.59 -17.71
CA LEU A 172 -17.97 -5.49 -17.11
C LEU A 172 -18.02 -4.53 -15.91
N SER A 173 -17.21 -3.48 -15.90
CA SER A 173 -17.00 -2.55 -14.78
C SER A 173 -18.29 -1.95 -14.16
N ASN A 174 -19.38 -1.82 -14.90
CA ASN A 174 -20.66 -1.31 -14.38
C ASN A 174 -21.54 -2.37 -13.69
N LYS A 175 -21.17 -3.65 -13.74
CA LYS A 175 -21.87 -4.76 -13.07
C LYS A 175 -21.01 -5.48 -12.04
N TYR A 176 -19.71 -5.32 -12.13
CA TYR A 176 -18.74 -5.98 -11.27
C TYR A 176 -18.23 -5.00 -10.20
N ARG A 177 -18.43 -5.35 -8.95
CA ARG A 177 -17.86 -4.62 -7.81
C ARG A 177 -16.59 -5.35 -7.35
N PRO A 178 -15.41 -4.77 -7.59
CA PRO A 178 -14.17 -5.34 -7.09
C PRO A 178 -14.18 -5.37 -5.56
N SER A 179 -13.46 -6.30 -4.95
CA SER A 179 -13.30 -6.38 -3.49
C SER A 179 -12.12 -5.55 -3.03
N LEU A 180 -12.20 -4.98 -1.82
CA LEU A 180 -10.99 -4.52 -1.14
C LEU A 180 -10.34 -5.68 -0.40
N ALA A 181 -9.02 -5.63 -0.32
CA ALA A 181 -8.21 -6.49 0.53
C ALA A 181 -7.32 -5.63 1.44
N VAL A 182 -7.27 -5.96 2.73
CA VAL A 182 -6.27 -5.46 3.65
C VAL A 182 -5.23 -6.54 3.85
N ILE A 183 -3.96 -6.17 3.78
CA ILE A 183 -2.85 -7.10 3.79
C ILE A 183 -1.90 -6.70 4.91
N GLU A 184 -1.60 -7.66 5.77
CA GLU A 184 -0.55 -7.57 6.77
C GLU A 184 0.64 -8.39 6.32
N MET A 185 1.80 -7.77 6.25
CA MET A 185 3.02 -8.41 5.81
C MET A 185 3.86 -8.83 7.00
N LYS A 186 4.37 -10.04 6.95
CA LYS A 186 5.32 -10.55 7.94
C LYS A 186 6.55 -11.09 7.24
N THR A 187 7.71 -10.65 7.69
CA THR A 187 8.99 -11.07 7.10
C THR A 187 9.77 -11.93 8.09
N GLY A 188 9.92 -13.20 7.73
CA GLY A 188 10.58 -14.22 8.56
C GLY A 188 9.83 -14.57 9.84
N ASP A 189 10.27 -15.62 10.51
CA ASP A 189 9.57 -16.22 11.65
C ASP A 189 9.57 -15.38 12.94
N GLY A 190 10.46 -14.39 13.03
CA GLY A 190 10.55 -13.53 14.21
C GLY A 190 9.36 -12.59 14.42
N ALA A 191 8.63 -12.30 13.33
CA ALA A 191 7.51 -11.36 13.33
C ALA A 191 6.13 -12.02 13.54
N LEU A 192 6.07 -13.35 13.75
CA LEU A 192 4.81 -14.09 13.81
C LEU A 192 4.10 -13.99 15.16
N ASN A 193 4.81 -13.68 16.22
CA ASN A 193 4.31 -13.67 17.60
C ASN A 193 4.63 -12.33 18.31
N GLY A 194 4.04 -12.12 19.48
CA GLY A 194 4.24 -10.93 20.30
C GLY A 194 3.36 -9.76 19.87
N THR A 195 3.73 -8.54 20.26
CA THR A 195 2.95 -7.31 20.08
C THR A 195 2.74 -6.88 18.61
N ALA A 196 3.48 -7.48 17.68
CA ALA A 196 3.31 -7.30 16.24
C ALA A 196 3.00 -8.63 15.53
N GLY A 197 2.57 -9.64 16.27
CA GLY A 197 2.24 -10.97 15.74
C GLY A 197 0.88 -11.05 15.07
N LEU A 198 0.60 -12.19 14.44
CA LEU A 198 -0.65 -12.42 13.71
C LEU A 198 -1.87 -12.24 14.62
N ASP A 199 -1.77 -12.68 15.88
CA ASP A 199 -2.86 -12.60 16.83
C ASP A 199 -3.26 -11.17 17.20
N GLU A 200 -2.29 -10.29 17.40
CA GLU A 200 -2.53 -8.88 17.71
C GLU A 200 -3.22 -8.17 16.54
N HIS A 201 -2.75 -8.41 15.31
CA HIS A 201 -3.39 -7.85 14.12
C HIS A 201 -4.81 -8.38 13.92
N TYR A 202 -5.05 -9.66 14.18
CA TYR A 202 -6.40 -10.23 14.16
C TYR A 202 -7.35 -9.46 15.07
N GLN A 203 -6.95 -9.18 16.31
CA GLN A 203 -7.77 -8.46 17.29
C GLN A 203 -8.02 -7.00 16.84
N GLN A 204 -7.02 -6.33 16.26
CA GLN A 204 -7.16 -4.97 15.73
C GLN A 204 -8.17 -4.94 14.57
N TRP A 205 -8.12 -5.92 13.68
CA TRP A 205 -9.06 -6.05 12.57
C TRP A 205 -10.47 -6.36 13.05
N GLU A 206 -10.63 -7.24 14.01
CA GLU A 206 -11.94 -7.52 14.60
C GLU A 206 -12.58 -6.25 15.17
N LYS A 207 -11.81 -5.45 15.90
CA LYS A 207 -12.27 -4.15 16.41
C LYS A 207 -12.64 -3.17 15.28
N PHE A 208 -11.89 -3.15 14.19
CA PHE A 208 -12.15 -2.28 13.05
C PHE A 208 -13.40 -2.72 12.30
N PHE A 209 -13.49 -3.99 11.91
CA PHE A 209 -14.61 -4.52 11.11
C PHE A 209 -15.94 -4.53 11.86
N ASN A 210 -15.92 -4.43 13.18
CA ASN A 210 -17.13 -4.25 13.97
C ASN A 210 -17.71 -2.82 13.92
N LYS A 211 -17.00 -1.86 13.34
CA LYS A 211 -17.42 -0.46 13.22
C LYS A 211 -17.91 -0.15 11.80
N GLU A 212 -19.14 -0.49 11.46
CA GLU A 212 -19.69 -0.41 10.09
C GLU A 212 -19.47 0.94 9.41
N LYS A 213 -19.74 2.05 10.09
CA LYS A 213 -19.53 3.40 9.53
C LYS A 213 -18.08 3.67 9.15
N GLN A 214 -17.10 3.15 9.93
CA GLN A 214 -15.68 3.28 9.61
C GLN A 214 -15.30 2.44 8.39
N VAL A 215 -15.84 1.22 8.31
CA VAL A 215 -15.63 0.31 7.18
C VAL A 215 -16.18 0.91 5.89
N ASP A 216 -17.37 1.50 5.93
CA ASP A 216 -17.96 2.13 4.74
C ASP A 216 -17.19 3.38 4.31
N SER A 217 -16.77 4.22 5.26
CA SER A 217 -15.89 5.36 4.96
C SER A 217 -14.57 4.90 4.34
N PHE A 218 -13.95 3.88 4.90
CA PHE A 218 -12.72 3.27 4.38
C PHE A 218 -12.89 2.77 2.93
N LYS A 219 -14.01 2.09 2.63
CA LYS A 219 -14.30 1.61 1.27
C LYS A 219 -14.36 2.75 0.26
N GLN A 220 -15.06 3.83 0.59
CA GLN A 220 -15.18 5.00 -0.29
C GLN A 220 -13.83 5.70 -0.47
N GLU A 221 -13.10 5.86 0.60
CA GLU A 221 -11.76 6.46 0.61
C GLU A 221 -10.81 5.69 -0.31
N MET A 222 -10.71 4.37 -0.15
CA MET A 222 -9.82 3.53 -0.95
C MET A 222 -10.21 3.49 -2.42
N LEU A 223 -11.50 3.44 -2.73
CA LEU A 223 -11.96 3.53 -4.12
C LEU A 223 -11.59 4.86 -4.76
N ASN A 224 -11.71 5.97 -4.02
CA ASN A 224 -11.30 7.28 -4.50
C ASN A 224 -9.80 7.36 -4.77
N VAL A 225 -8.96 6.88 -3.84
CA VAL A 225 -7.50 6.83 -4.01
C VAL A 225 -7.13 5.96 -5.22
N PHE A 226 -7.77 4.81 -5.39
CA PHE A 226 -7.54 3.93 -6.54
C PHE A 226 -7.81 4.65 -7.87
N LYS A 227 -8.95 5.34 -7.97
CA LYS A 227 -9.29 6.15 -9.16
C LYS A 227 -8.26 7.26 -9.41
N GLN A 228 -7.80 7.93 -8.36
CA GLN A 228 -6.78 8.97 -8.48
C GLN A 228 -5.44 8.37 -8.94
N LYS A 229 -4.97 7.27 -8.36
CA LYS A 229 -3.75 6.57 -8.80
C LYS A 229 -3.83 6.15 -10.26
N HIS A 230 -4.95 5.57 -10.68
CA HIS A 230 -5.17 5.21 -12.08
C HIS A 230 -5.13 6.43 -13.01
N LYS A 231 -5.83 7.51 -12.66
CA LYS A 231 -5.84 8.77 -13.41
C LYS A 231 -4.44 9.38 -13.55
N PHE A 232 -3.60 9.27 -12.52
CA PHE A 232 -2.21 9.74 -12.55
C PHE A 232 -1.26 8.79 -13.28
N GLY A 233 -1.73 7.61 -13.72
CA GLY A 233 -0.91 6.61 -14.39
C GLY A 233 0.06 5.88 -13.45
N LEU A 234 -0.26 5.80 -12.17
CA LEU A 234 0.51 5.08 -11.14
C LEU A 234 0.18 3.58 -11.07
N ILE A 235 -0.77 3.12 -11.86
CA ILE A 235 -1.12 1.71 -12.01
C ILE A 235 -1.07 1.37 -13.52
N PRO A 236 0.11 1.40 -14.15
CA PRO A 236 0.25 1.14 -15.59
C PRO A 236 -0.15 -0.30 -15.99
N ALA A 237 -0.18 -1.23 -15.03
CA ALA A 237 -0.68 -2.58 -15.23
C ALA A 237 -2.14 -2.64 -15.71
N LEU A 238 -2.95 -1.63 -15.36
CA LEU A 238 -4.30 -1.49 -15.88
C LEU A 238 -4.27 -0.82 -17.26
N ALA A 239 -4.83 -1.51 -18.25
CA ALA A 239 -4.93 -0.96 -19.61
C ALA A 239 -5.68 0.39 -19.60
N LYS A 240 -5.23 1.33 -20.44
CA LYS A 240 -5.81 2.68 -20.55
C LYS A 240 -7.32 2.71 -20.84
N ASN A 241 -7.84 1.66 -21.50
CA ASN A 241 -9.25 1.50 -21.82
C ASN A 241 -10.06 0.80 -20.72
N THR A 242 -9.44 0.48 -19.57
CA THR A 242 -10.15 -0.10 -18.44
C THR A 242 -11.06 0.96 -17.83
N ASN A 243 -12.36 0.64 -17.71
CA ASN A 243 -13.37 1.61 -17.25
C ASN A 243 -13.36 1.81 -15.72
N VAL A 244 -12.22 2.23 -15.16
CA VAL A 244 -12.05 2.46 -13.71
C VAL A 244 -13.06 3.49 -13.18
N ASP A 245 -13.35 4.55 -13.95
CA ASP A 245 -14.27 5.60 -13.52
C ASP A 245 -15.72 5.11 -13.36
N LYS A 246 -16.08 4.00 -14.06
CA LYS A 246 -17.41 3.40 -13.95
C LYS A 246 -17.62 2.52 -12.71
N ILE A 247 -16.57 2.27 -11.93
CA ILE A 247 -16.72 1.56 -10.66
C ILE A 247 -17.43 2.49 -9.68
N ASP A 248 -18.66 2.16 -9.32
CA ASP A 248 -19.50 2.96 -8.40
C ASP A 248 -19.37 2.53 -6.94
N GLY A 249 -18.74 1.39 -6.68
CA GLY A 249 -18.54 0.87 -5.34
C GLY A 249 -17.68 -0.39 -5.33
N VAL A 250 -17.38 -0.86 -4.15
CA VAL A 250 -16.67 -2.13 -3.91
C VAL A 250 -17.61 -3.15 -3.28
N ALA A 251 -17.22 -4.42 -3.32
CA ALA A 251 -17.99 -5.51 -2.72
C ALA A 251 -18.18 -5.28 -1.20
N PRO A 252 -19.29 -5.79 -0.61
CA PRO A 252 -19.55 -5.64 0.81
C PRO A 252 -18.43 -6.23 1.70
N THR A 253 -17.90 -7.39 1.31
CA THR A 253 -16.88 -8.12 2.08
C THR A 253 -15.49 -7.60 1.74
N ILE A 254 -14.67 -7.36 2.75
CA ILE A 254 -13.25 -7.05 2.62
C ILE A 254 -12.47 -8.34 2.90
N GLU A 255 -11.51 -8.65 2.05
CA GLU A 255 -10.57 -9.74 2.25
C GLU A 255 -9.49 -9.30 3.23
N VAL A 256 -9.03 -10.23 4.06
CA VAL A 256 -7.93 -10.03 4.99
C VAL A 256 -6.85 -11.05 4.68
N ILE A 257 -5.66 -10.59 4.37
CA ILE A 257 -4.58 -11.45 3.89
C ILE A 257 -3.35 -11.27 4.78
N PHE A 258 -2.84 -12.38 5.32
CA PHE A 258 -1.47 -12.41 5.83
C PHE A 258 -0.51 -12.77 4.70
N LEU A 259 0.38 -11.83 4.35
CA LEU A 259 1.43 -12.05 3.35
C LEU A 259 2.74 -12.39 4.07
N LEU A 260 3.09 -13.66 4.01
CA LEU A 260 4.25 -14.22 4.71
C LEU A 260 5.46 -14.25 3.76
N ALA A 261 6.41 -13.35 4.00
CA ALA A 261 7.61 -13.24 3.19
C ALA A 261 8.81 -13.89 3.86
N ASN A 262 9.55 -14.72 3.11
CA ASN A 262 10.80 -15.33 3.54
C ASN A 262 10.71 -16.05 4.90
N HIS A 263 9.62 -16.74 5.16
CA HIS A 263 9.45 -17.57 6.35
C HIS A 263 9.86 -19.03 6.05
N ASP A 264 10.18 -19.77 7.09
CA ASP A 264 10.40 -21.20 6.98
C ASP A 264 9.03 -21.92 6.95
N PRO A 265 8.65 -22.60 5.85
CA PRO A 265 7.37 -23.29 5.74
C PRO A 265 7.24 -24.47 6.73
N ALA A 266 8.33 -25.03 7.23
CA ALA A 266 8.34 -26.08 8.25
C ALA A 266 8.42 -25.52 9.68
N SER A 267 8.30 -24.20 9.86
CA SER A 267 8.42 -23.57 11.18
C SER A 267 7.26 -23.92 12.10
N ARG A 268 7.58 -24.52 13.25
CA ARG A 268 6.59 -24.72 14.33
C ARG A 268 6.01 -23.41 14.85
N LYS A 269 6.76 -22.30 14.79
CA LYS A 269 6.25 -20.98 15.18
C LYS A 269 5.13 -20.53 14.26
N LEU A 270 5.30 -20.72 12.95
CA LEU A 270 4.27 -20.40 11.96
C LEU A 270 3.01 -21.24 12.19
N LYS A 271 3.16 -22.55 12.34
CA LYS A 271 2.05 -23.45 12.61
C LYS A 271 1.27 -23.05 13.87
N ASN A 272 1.96 -22.81 14.98
CA ASN A 272 1.34 -22.38 16.23
C ASN A 272 0.58 -21.05 16.07
N ALA A 273 1.16 -20.07 15.36
CA ALA A 273 0.49 -18.79 15.13
C ALA A 273 -0.78 -18.94 14.29
N VAL A 274 -0.76 -19.78 13.26
CA VAL A 274 -1.93 -20.10 12.42
C VAL A 274 -3.00 -20.85 13.20
N ASP A 275 -2.62 -21.78 14.08
CA ASP A 275 -3.56 -22.50 14.95
C ASP A 275 -4.29 -21.58 15.94
N VAL A 276 -3.60 -20.55 16.45
CA VAL A 276 -4.23 -19.53 17.31
C VAL A 276 -5.29 -18.75 16.52
N ILE A 277 -4.95 -18.31 15.28
CA ILE A 277 -5.89 -17.62 14.40
C ILE A 277 -7.10 -18.50 14.08
N ALA A 278 -6.88 -19.78 13.76
CA ALA A 278 -7.95 -20.72 13.45
C ALA A 278 -8.95 -20.87 14.59
N LYS A 279 -8.46 -20.99 15.83
CA LYS A 279 -9.32 -21.05 17.01
C LYS A 279 -10.18 -19.80 17.19
N LYS A 280 -9.60 -18.62 16.99
CA LYS A 280 -10.31 -17.35 17.10
C LYS A 280 -11.35 -17.16 15.99
N GLN A 281 -11.02 -17.50 14.77
CA GLN A 281 -11.96 -17.38 13.65
C GLN A 281 -13.18 -18.29 13.82
N ASN A 282 -13.00 -19.49 14.40
CA ASN A 282 -14.10 -20.42 14.68
C ASN A 282 -15.00 -19.97 15.83
N SER A 283 -14.51 -19.13 16.73
CA SER A 283 -15.25 -18.66 17.91
C SER A 283 -15.80 -17.24 17.78
N GLY A 284 -15.38 -16.48 16.78
CA GLY A 284 -15.66 -15.05 16.62
C GLY A 284 -16.76 -14.73 15.60
N SER A 285 -17.14 -13.45 15.57
CA SER A 285 -18.03 -12.88 14.55
C SER A 285 -17.30 -12.83 13.19
N GLN A 286 -17.78 -13.57 12.19
CA GLN A 286 -17.14 -13.70 10.89
C GLN A 286 -17.45 -12.53 9.93
N LYS A 287 -17.12 -11.29 10.30
CA LYS A 287 -17.28 -10.13 9.43
C LYS A 287 -16.21 -10.04 8.33
N PHE A 288 -15.15 -10.83 8.42
CA PHE A 288 -14.08 -10.93 7.43
C PHE A 288 -13.56 -12.37 7.35
N LYS A 289 -12.97 -12.72 6.22
CA LYS A 289 -12.31 -14.01 6.01
C LYS A 289 -10.82 -13.80 5.95
N ILE A 290 -10.09 -14.63 6.69
CA ILE A 290 -8.64 -14.63 6.67
C ILE A 290 -8.15 -15.57 5.58
N SER A 291 -7.18 -15.08 4.84
CA SER A 291 -6.44 -15.81 3.83
C SER A 291 -4.94 -15.62 4.04
N PHE A 292 -4.16 -16.49 3.45
CA PHE A 292 -2.72 -16.48 3.51
C PHE A 292 -2.13 -16.48 2.11
N ALA A 293 -1.09 -15.67 1.92
CA ALA A 293 -0.24 -15.70 0.76
C ALA A 293 1.21 -15.83 1.21
N THR A 294 2.01 -16.56 0.46
CA THR A 294 3.43 -16.71 0.74
C THR A 294 4.24 -16.07 -0.36
N ALA A 295 5.30 -15.36 0.00
CA ALA A 295 6.23 -14.77 -0.93
C ALA A 295 7.66 -15.12 -0.58
N THR A 296 8.48 -15.33 -1.60
CA THR A 296 9.91 -15.52 -1.49
C THR A 296 10.62 -14.41 -2.25
N PHE A 297 11.94 -14.43 -2.23
CA PHE A 297 12.75 -13.55 -3.08
C PHE A 297 12.36 -13.63 -4.56
N MET A 298 11.76 -14.74 -5.01
CA MET A 298 11.41 -15.00 -6.40
C MET A 298 10.13 -14.30 -6.88
N GLY A 299 9.33 -13.70 -6.00
CA GLY A 299 8.16 -12.96 -6.46
C GLY A 299 7.17 -12.53 -5.38
N PHE A 300 6.49 -11.44 -5.65
CA PHE A 300 5.44 -10.81 -4.82
C PHE A 300 4.13 -10.58 -5.59
N GLY A 301 4.00 -11.14 -6.80
CA GLY A 301 2.76 -11.03 -7.57
C GLY A 301 1.61 -11.75 -6.87
N LEU A 302 0.46 -11.07 -6.73
CA LEU A 302 -0.71 -11.58 -6.05
C LEU A 302 -1.73 -12.11 -7.06
N TYR A 303 -1.86 -13.42 -7.10
CA TYR A 303 -2.84 -14.16 -7.90
C TYR A 303 -3.82 -14.82 -6.94
N SER A 304 -5.11 -14.73 -7.23
CA SER A 304 -6.15 -15.32 -6.36
C SER A 304 -5.98 -16.83 -6.17
N GLN A 305 -5.41 -17.53 -7.14
CA GLN A 305 -5.11 -18.97 -7.05
C GLN A 305 -4.02 -19.31 -6.04
N ASN A 306 -3.16 -18.35 -5.68
CA ASN A 306 -2.05 -18.54 -4.75
C ASN A 306 -2.39 -17.99 -3.35
N ILE A 307 -3.61 -17.50 -3.15
CA ILE A 307 -4.10 -17.01 -1.86
C ILE A 307 -4.99 -18.08 -1.27
N LEU A 308 -4.51 -18.69 -0.21
CA LEU A 308 -5.13 -19.84 0.44
C LEU A 308 -6.05 -19.39 1.56
N SER A 309 -7.18 -20.04 1.71
CA SER A 309 -8.00 -19.92 2.92
C SER A 309 -7.21 -20.39 4.14
N LEU A 310 -7.69 -20.04 5.33
CA LEU A 310 -7.08 -20.50 6.57
C LEU A 310 -7.04 -22.04 6.65
N GLU A 311 -8.10 -22.71 6.22
CA GLU A 311 -8.22 -24.17 6.22
C GLU A 311 -7.21 -24.81 5.24
N GLU A 312 -7.10 -24.26 4.03
CA GLU A 312 -6.14 -24.75 3.01
C GLU A 312 -4.70 -24.55 3.49
N PHE A 313 -4.38 -23.37 4.04
CA PHE A 313 -3.04 -23.07 4.53
C PHE A 313 -2.67 -23.96 5.71
N LYS A 314 -3.58 -24.14 6.66
CA LYS A 314 -3.39 -25.07 7.78
C LYS A 314 -3.16 -26.51 7.30
N ALA A 315 -3.96 -26.99 6.37
CA ALA A 315 -3.76 -28.31 5.77
C ALA A 315 -2.41 -28.47 5.07
N GLN A 316 -1.88 -27.39 4.46
CA GLN A 316 -0.55 -27.38 3.89
C GLN A 316 0.53 -27.54 4.97
N LEU A 317 0.43 -26.78 6.06
CA LEU A 317 1.37 -26.87 7.18
C LEU A 317 1.36 -28.24 7.86
N ASP A 318 0.17 -28.86 8.03
CA ASP A 318 0.03 -30.18 8.63
C ASP A 318 0.66 -31.31 7.79
N ARG A 319 0.80 -31.13 6.46
CA ARG A 319 1.52 -32.07 5.59
C ARG A 319 3.04 -32.00 5.74
N LEU A 320 3.56 -30.85 6.11
CA LEU A 320 5.00 -30.63 6.29
C LEU A 320 5.51 -31.17 7.64
N ASP A 321 4.63 -31.47 8.58
CA ASP A 321 4.95 -32.06 9.87
C ASP A 321 5.11 -33.60 9.82
N LYS A 322 4.85 -34.23 8.67
CA LYS A 322 4.97 -35.68 8.45
C LYS A 322 6.30 -36.03 7.78
#